data_ba47172be7a54a38a1191906b1ac9f46
#
_entry.id   ba47172be7a54a38a1191906b1ac9f46
#
_cell.length_a   1.000
_cell.length_b   1.000
_cell.length_c   1.000
_cell.angle_alpha   90.00
_cell.angle_beta   90.00
_cell.angle_gamma   90.00
#
_symmetry.space_group_name_H-M   'P 1'
#
loop_
_entity.id
_entity.type
_entity.pdbx_description
1 polymer ?
#
loop_
_entity_poly.entity_id
_entity_poly.type
_entity_poly.pdbx_seq_one_letter_code
_entity_poly.pdbx_strand_id
1 'polypeptide(L)'
;IYRKFILKADVLFSLVTTIDTLKGPSLFVDTFFNTFAPGDSIKGRSIFTSTTDMFFEQLNSEDSVLRKQAINSLITMSLKNTDAADLMQFIQSPRFKTLKADDRATFIYQLGALKHPDIVPFLKSIYLAAGDTSMFQLAALRALSSQQSDTALAAFMELLYIETPLAKEGV
;
A
#
# COMPACT_ATOMS: atom_id res chain seq x y z
N ILE A 1 -2.65 11.41 37.91
CA ILE A 1 -1.62 10.86 37.00
C ILE A 1 -1.05 12.01 36.20
N TYR A 2 0.26 12.13 36.23
CA TYR A 2 1.01 13.07 35.38
C TYR A 2 1.66 12.30 34.25
N ARG A 3 1.50 12.77 32.99
CA ARG A 3 1.93 12.03 31.81
C ARG A 3 2.52 12.97 30.78
N LYS A 4 3.63 12.53 30.14
CA LYS A 4 4.26 13.19 29.00
C LYS A 4 4.51 12.17 27.90
N PHE A 5 4.21 12.53 26.67
CA PHE A 5 4.51 11.74 25.49
C PHE A 5 5.62 12.43 24.69
N ILE A 6 6.59 11.66 24.26
CA ILE A 6 7.69 12.14 23.42
C ILE A 6 7.77 11.18 22.23
N LEU A 7 7.67 11.72 21.04
CA LEU A 7 7.83 10.98 19.80
C LEU A 7 9.22 11.26 19.25
N LYS A 8 10.00 10.20 19.00
CA LYS A 8 11.28 10.28 18.29
C LYS A 8 11.34 9.21 17.22
N ALA A 9 11.47 9.61 15.98
CA ALA A 9 11.34 8.74 14.80
C ALA A 9 9.97 8.02 14.80
N ASP A 10 9.96 6.69 14.90
CA ASP A 10 8.77 5.82 14.95
C ASP A 10 8.47 5.27 16.35
N VAL A 11 9.19 5.76 17.38
CA VAL A 11 9.05 5.31 18.77
C VAL A 11 8.34 6.35 19.62
N LEU A 12 7.25 5.95 20.24
CA LEU A 12 6.52 6.76 21.21
C LEU A 12 6.95 6.41 22.64
N PHE A 13 7.55 7.37 23.33
CA PHE A 13 7.86 7.27 24.75
C PHE A 13 6.71 7.82 25.58
N SER A 14 6.28 7.08 26.59
CA SER A 14 5.29 7.51 27.55
C SER A 14 5.92 7.56 28.94
N LEU A 15 6.12 8.75 29.45
CA LEU A 15 6.51 8.98 30.86
C LEU A 15 5.24 9.08 31.69
N VAL A 16 5.10 8.29 32.75
CA VAL A 16 3.90 8.27 33.56
C VAL A 16 4.31 8.21 35.03
N THR A 17 3.66 9.04 35.86
CA THR A 17 3.79 8.98 37.33
C THR A 17 2.51 9.41 38.01
N THR A 18 2.37 9.06 39.28
CA THR A 18 1.33 9.61 40.17
C THR A 18 1.88 10.81 40.88
N ILE A 19 1.08 11.87 40.98
CA ILE A 19 1.42 13.08 41.73
C ILE A 19 0.29 13.42 42.68
N ASP A 20 0.62 14.13 43.76
CA ASP A 20 -0.37 14.77 44.62
C ASP A 20 -1.00 15.94 43.83
N THR A 21 -2.30 15.89 43.65
CA THR A 21 -3.02 16.90 42.87
C THR A 21 -3.07 18.27 43.58
N LEU A 22 -2.87 18.31 44.91
CA LEU A 22 -2.86 19.55 45.66
C LEU A 22 -1.49 20.22 45.66
N LYS A 23 -0.42 19.43 45.67
CA LYS A 23 0.98 19.92 45.75
C LYS A 23 1.67 20.00 44.36
N GLY A 24 1.09 19.38 43.36
CA GLY A 24 1.69 19.26 42.04
C GLY A 24 2.86 18.25 41.99
N PRO A 25 3.63 18.22 40.90
CA PRO A 25 4.80 17.35 40.78
C PRO A 25 5.92 17.78 41.71
N SER A 26 6.63 16.82 42.29
CA SER A 26 7.87 17.11 43.02
C SER A 26 8.93 17.67 42.09
N LEU A 27 9.91 18.40 42.63
CA LEU A 27 11.02 18.95 41.84
C LEU A 27 11.75 17.86 41.02
N PHE A 28 11.90 16.65 41.58
CA PHE A 28 12.50 15.53 40.88
C PHE A 28 11.66 15.12 39.65
N VAL A 29 10.34 14.94 39.84
CA VAL A 29 9.42 14.57 38.75
C VAL A 29 9.42 15.63 37.67
N ASP A 30 9.30 16.88 38.04
CA ASP A 30 9.27 17.99 37.07
C ASP A 30 10.58 18.07 36.33
N THR A 31 11.73 18.00 37.00
CA THR A 31 13.04 18.01 36.35
C THR A 31 13.19 16.82 35.41
N PHE A 32 12.88 15.60 35.87
CA PHE A 32 12.98 14.39 35.02
C PHE A 32 12.11 14.49 33.79
N PHE A 33 10.84 14.89 33.93
CA PHE A 33 9.92 15.00 32.81
C PHE A 33 10.35 16.09 31.82
N ASN A 34 10.97 17.18 32.28
CA ASN A 34 11.40 18.26 31.41
C ASN A 34 12.76 17.99 30.74
N THR A 35 13.62 17.23 31.39
CA THR A 35 14.98 16.96 30.88
C THR A 35 15.09 15.61 30.12
N PHE A 36 14.13 14.71 30.30
CA PHE A 36 14.19 13.44 29.61
C PHE A 36 14.16 13.66 28.10
N ALA A 37 15.21 13.18 27.43
CA ALA A 37 15.32 13.13 25.98
C ALA A 37 15.71 11.71 25.53
N PRO A 38 14.99 11.13 24.55
CA PRO A 38 15.40 9.85 23.99
C PRO A 38 16.80 9.92 23.35
N GLY A 39 17.60 8.87 23.58
CA GLY A 39 18.98 8.81 23.08
C GLY A 39 19.08 8.89 21.54
N ASP A 40 20.22 9.34 21.02
CA ASP A 40 20.44 9.51 19.58
C ASP A 40 20.67 8.18 18.83
N SER A 41 20.82 7.07 19.57
CA SER A 41 20.85 5.72 19.00
C SER A 41 19.52 5.26 18.42
N ILE A 42 18.41 5.95 18.76
CA ILE A 42 17.09 5.65 18.20
C ILE A 42 17.06 6.18 16.78
N LYS A 43 17.20 5.26 15.86
CA LYS A 43 17.11 5.49 14.42
C LYS A 43 15.83 4.81 13.93
N GLY A 44 14.92 5.56 13.39
CA GLY A 44 13.70 5.06 12.77
C GLY A 44 13.24 6.06 11.72
N ARG A 45 12.26 5.67 10.93
CA ARG A 45 11.64 6.58 9.98
C ARG A 45 10.65 7.49 10.72
N SER A 46 10.47 8.70 10.21
CA SER A 46 9.43 9.57 10.72
C SER A 46 8.06 8.91 10.52
N ILE A 47 7.18 8.97 11.53
CA ILE A 47 5.78 8.56 11.39
C ILE A 47 5.02 9.40 10.36
N PHE A 48 5.58 10.54 9.96
CA PHE A 48 5.03 11.39 8.90
C PHE A 48 5.48 10.97 7.49
N THR A 49 6.34 9.94 7.39
CA THR A 49 6.69 9.36 6.07
C THR A 49 5.44 8.72 5.48
N SER A 50 5.16 9.02 4.23
CA SER A 50 4.03 8.41 3.52
C SER A 50 4.16 6.88 3.51
N THR A 51 3.12 6.19 3.95
CA THR A 51 3.08 4.73 3.92
C THR A 51 3.19 4.21 2.49
N THR A 52 2.64 4.96 1.54
CA THR A 52 2.69 4.60 0.11
C THR A 52 4.08 4.74 -0.47
N ASP A 53 4.81 5.82 -0.11
CA ASP A 53 6.20 5.99 -0.55
C ASP A 53 7.09 4.86 -0.01
N MET A 54 6.89 4.49 1.25
CA MET A 54 7.59 3.36 1.87
C MET A 54 7.28 2.04 1.15
N PHE A 55 6.04 1.84 0.77
CA PHE A 55 5.60 0.66 0.04
C PHE A 55 6.32 0.54 -1.30
N PHE A 56 6.32 1.59 -2.12
CA PHE A 56 6.99 1.57 -3.42
C PHE A 56 8.51 1.47 -3.28
N GLU A 57 9.11 2.08 -2.25
CA GLU A 57 10.53 1.91 -1.95
C GLU A 57 10.87 0.45 -1.61
N GLN A 58 10.09 -0.19 -0.72
CA GLN A 58 10.27 -1.59 -0.35
C GLN A 58 10.02 -2.53 -1.53
N LEU A 59 9.01 -2.25 -2.35
CA LEU A 59 8.66 -3.03 -3.53
C LEU A 59 9.81 -3.01 -4.57
N ASN A 60 10.54 -1.91 -4.65
CA ASN A 60 11.70 -1.74 -5.52
C ASN A 60 13.05 -2.09 -4.86
N SER A 61 13.05 -2.50 -3.60
CA SER A 61 14.26 -2.87 -2.85
C SER A 61 14.96 -4.11 -3.45
N GLU A 62 16.27 -4.18 -3.34
CA GLU A 62 17.05 -5.40 -3.64
C GLU A 62 16.85 -6.47 -2.55
N ASP A 63 16.45 -6.09 -1.34
CA ASP A 63 16.16 -7.02 -0.25
C ASP A 63 14.84 -7.77 -0.50
N SER A 64 14.93 -9.09 -0.64
CA SER A 64 13.79 -9.97 -0.86
C SER A 64 12.78 -9.99 0.29
N VAL A 65 13.25 -9.76 1.52
CA VAL A 65 12.38 -9.72 2.72
C VAL A 65 11.51 -8.49 2.68
N LEU A 66 12.10 -7.31 2.38
CA LEU A 66 11.36 -6.06 2.25
C LEU A 66 10.35 -6.12 1.11
N ARG A 67 10.74 -6.68 -0.05
CA ARG A 67 9.80 -6.87 -1.16
C ARG A 67 8.61 -7.74 -0.78
N LYS A 68 8.86 -8.88 -0.09
CA LYS A 68 7.79 -9.77 0.35
C LYS A 68 6.85 -9.09 1.34
N GLN A 69 7.39 -8.28 2.25
CA GLN A 69 6.58 -7.49 3.19
C GLN A 69 5.69 -6.49 2.43
N ALA A 70 6.23 -5.77 1.45
CA ALA A 70 5.45 -4.86 0.61
C ALA A 70 4.33 -5.59 -0.14
N ILE A 71 4.61 -6.71 -0.80
CA ILE A 71 3.61 -7.51 -1.50
C ILE A 71 2.48 -7.94 -0.56
N ASN A 72 2.83 -8.45 0.63
CA ASN A 72 1.84 -8.89 1.62
C ASN A 72 0.98 -7.73 2.17
N SER A 73 1.54 -6.51 2.24
CA SER A 73 0.81 -5.34 2.73
C SER A 73 -0.18 -4.76 1.72
N LEU A 74 -0.05 -5.09 0.43
CA LEU A 74 -0.86 -4.54 -0.65
C LEU A 74 -2.38 -4.66 -0.41
N ILE A 75 -2.83 -5.79 0.14
CA ILE A 75 -4.26 -6.06 0.35
C ILE A 75 -4.84 -5.18 1.47
N THR A 76 -4.03 -4.83 2.46
CA THR A 76 -4.45 -4.02 3.62
C THR A 76 -4.15 -2.54 3.45
N MET A 77 -3.39 -2.18 2.42
CA MET A 77 -2.97 -0.80 2.17
C MET A 77 -4.08 -0.01 1.47
N SER A 78 -4.27 1.21 1.91
CA SER A 78 -5.15 2.17 1.25
C SER A 78 -4.34 3.03 0.29
N LEU A 79 -4.26 2.60 -0.97
CA LEU A 79 -3.67 3.40 -2.04
C LEU A 79 -4.56 4.62 -2.36
N LYS A 80 -3.93 5.72 -2.73
CA LYS A 80 -4.61 6.96 -3.14
C LYS A 80 -4.63 7.06 -4.67
N ASN A 81 -5.51 7.88 -5.21
CA ASN A 81 -5.56 8.11 -6.67
C ASN A 81 -4.23 8.64 -7.23
N THR A 82 -3.45 9.36 -6.43
CA THR A 82 -2.11 9.86 -6.77
C THR A 82 -1.09 8.74 -7.00
N ASP A 83 -1.33 7.57 -6.42
CA ASP A 83 -0.41 6.43 -6.47
C ASP A 83 -0.64 5.55 -7.71
N ALA A 84 -1.66 5.89 -8.50
CA ALA A 84 -2.04 5.12 -9.69
C ALA A 84 -0.91 5.04 -10.73
N ALA A 85 -0.21 6.15 -10.96
CA ALA A 85 0.90 6.20 -11.91
C ALA A 85 2.05 5.28 -11.49
N ASP A 86 2.43 5.32 -10.22
CA ASP A 86 3.51 4.51 -9.66
C ASP A 86 3.14 3.01 -9.70
N LEU A 87 1.87 2.69 -9.40
CA LEU A 87 1.38 1.32 -9.48
C LEU A 87 1.40 0.78 -10.92
N MET A 88 0.94 1.57 -11.89
CA MET A 88 1.00 1.20 -13.32
C MET A 88 2.46 1.05 -13.79
N GLN A 89 3.35 1.94 -13.37
CA GLN A 89 4.78 1.85 -13.67
C GLN A 89 5.40 0.57 -13.10
N PHE A 90 5.07 0.22 -11.85
CA PHE A 90 5.54 -1.03 -11.27
C PHE A 90 5.04 -2.26 -12.04
N ILE A 91 3.76 -2.30 -12.42
CA ILE A 91 3.18 -3.41 -13.20
C ILE A 91 3.87 -3.58 -14.57
N GLN A 92 4.38 -2.50 -15.16
CA GLN A 92 5.16 -2.57 -16.42
C GLN A 92 6.61 -2.99 -16.21
N SER A 93 7.11 -2.97 -14.97
CA SER A 93 8.52 -3.22 -14.68
C SER A 93 8.93 -4.68 -14.93
N PRO A 94 10.20 -4.95 -15.24
CA PRO A 94 10.71 -6.33 -15.32
C PRO A 94 10.53 -7.08 -13.99
N ARG A 95 10.62 -6.39 -12.87
CA ARG A 95 10.48 -6.95 -11.52
C ARG A 95 9.08 -7.51 -11.27
N PHE A 96 8.05 -6.87 -11.76
CA PHE A 96 6.68 -7.38 -11.70
C PHE A 96 6.54 -8.76 -12.35
N LYS A 97 7.24 -9.00 -13.46
CA LYS A 97 7.19 -10.28 -14.17
C LYS A 97 7.77 -11.45 -13.35
N THR A 98 8.62 -11.15 -12.36
CA THR A 98 9.22 -12.17 -11.47
C THR A 98 8.31 -12.56 -10.31
N LEU A 99 7.22 -11.85 -10.08
CA LEU A 99 6.25 -12.16 -9.03
C LEU A 99 5.44 -13.40 -9.39
N LYS A 100 4.87 -14.04 -8.35
CA LYS A 100 3.90 -15.12 -8.54
C LYS A 100 2.66 -14.61 -9.27
N ALA A 101 1.99 -15.48 -10.00
CA ALA A 101 0.82 -15.12 -10.79
C ALA A 101 -0.30 -14.51 -9.93
N ASP A 102 -0.56 -15.05 -8.73
CA ASP A 102 -1.58 -14.54 -7.79
C ASP A 102 -1.25 -13.13 -7.30
N ASP A 103 0.01 -12.88 -6.94
CA ASP A 103 0.46 -11.55 -6.53
C ASP A 103 0.27 -10.54 -7.67
N ARG A 104 0.66 -10.92 -8.90
CA ARG A 104 0.48 -10.09 -10.09
C ARG A 104 -0.98 -9.77 -10.37
N ALA A 105 -1.87 -10.75 -10.26
CA ALA A 105 -3.31 -10.56 -10.41
C ALA A 105 -3.87 -9.60 -9.34
N THR A 106 -3.36 -9.69 -8.10
CA THR A 106 -3.74 -8.78 -7.01
C THR A 106 -3.34 -7.34 -7.32
N PHE A 107 -2.14 -7.09 -7.82
CA PHE A 107 -1.70 -5.74 -8.25
C PHE A 107 -2.60 -5.17 -9.35
N ILE A 108 -2.93 -5.98 -10.35
CA ILE A 108 -3.84 -5.57 -11.43
C ILE A 108 -5.22 -5.21 -10.87
N TYR A 109 -5.76 -6.03 -9.97
CA TYR A 109 -7.05 -5.78 -9.35
C TYR A 109 -7.09 -4.49 -8.54
N GLN A 110 -6.02 -4.16 -7.81
CA GLN A 110 -5.93 -2.93 -6.99
C GLN A 110 -6.06 -1.64 -7.81
N LEU A 111 -5.70 -1.65 -9.10
CA LEU A 111 -5.96 -0.51 -9.98
C LEU A 111 -7.46 -0.16 -10.08
N GLY A 112 -8.33 -1.14 -9.91
CA GLY A 112 -9.78 -0.93 -9.97
C GLY A 112 -10.32 0.01 -8.90
N ALA A 113 -9.65 0.12 -7.75
CA ALA A 113 -10.05 1.02 -6.66
C ALA A 113 -9.62 2.47 -6.86
N LEU A 114 -8.65 2.73 -7.78
CA LEU A 114 -8.06 4.04 -7.98
C LEU A 114 -8.76 4.79 -9.12
N LYS A 115 -8.77 6.13 -9.06
CA LYS A 115 -9.34 6.99 -10.10
C LYS A 115 -8.21 7.74 -10.82
N HIS A 116 -7.91 7.29 -12.04
CA HIS A 116 -6.92 7.92 -12.93
C HIS A 116 -7.32 7.66 -14.38
N PRO A 117 -7.19 8.65 -15.29
CA PRO A 117 -7.67 8.54 -16.68
C PRO A 117 -7.02 7.38 -17.46
N ASP A 118 -5.77 7.05 -17.16
CA ASP A 118 -5.03 6.03 -17.89
C ASP A 118 -5.30 4.60 -17.41
N ILE A 119 -6.04 4.40 -16.31
CA ILE A 119 -6.30 3.06 -15.77
C ILE A 119 -7.11 2.21 -16.75
N VAL A 120 -8.17 2.75 -17.34
CA VAL A 120 -9.03 1.98 -18.25
C VAL A 120 -8.26 1.52 -19.50
N PRO A 121 -7.53 2.40 -20.24
CA PRO A 121 -6.70 1.96 -21.34
C PRO A 121 -5.59 1.00 -20.91
N PHE A 122 -5.02 1.19 -19.73
CA PHE A 122 -3.98 0.32 -19.19
C PHE A 122 -4.52 -1.10 -18.91
N LEU A 123 -5.69 -1.22 -18.26
CA LEU A 123 -6.33 -2.51 -18.00
C LEU A 123 -6.74 -3.23 -19.29
N LYS A 124 -7.18 -2.49 -20.33
CA LYS A 124 -7.41 -3.05 -21.66
C LYS A 124 -6.13 -3.66 -22.24
N SER A 125 -5.01 -2.94 -22.13
CA SER A 125 -3.73 -3.44 -22.64
C SER A 125 -3.27 -4.71 -21.89
N ILE A 126 -3.48 -4.79 -20.58
CA ILE A 126 -3.18 -6.00 -19.79
C ILE A 126 -4.04 -7.17 -20.26
N TYR A 127 -5.33 -6.96 -20.43
CA TYR A 127 -6.25 -8.00 -20.86
C TYR A 127 -5.84 -8.59 -22.21
N LEU A 128 -5.58 -7.74 -23.20
CA LEU A 128 -5.20 -8.15 -24.55
C LEU A 128 -3.81 -8.83 -24.60
N ALA A 129 -2.89 -8.39 -23.73
CA ALA A 129 -1.55 -8.98 -23.62
C ALA A 129 -1.51 -10.28 -22.81
N ALA A 130 -2.57 -10.61 -22.08
CA ALA A 130 -2.60 -11.80 -21.21
C ALA A 130 -2.65 -13.11 -22.00
N GLY A 131 -3.11 -13.10 -23.26
CA GLY A 131 -3.27 -14.30 -24.08
C GLY A 131 -4.08 -15.37 -23.33
N ASP A 132 -3.58 -16.62 -23.32
CA ASP A 132 -4.24 -17.74 -22.64
C ASP A 132 -4.21 -17.67 -21.08
N THR A 133 -3.71 -16.58 -20.51
CA THR A 133 -3.62 -16.42 -19.05
C THR A 133 -4.90 -15.81 -18.48
N SER A 134 -5.94 -16.64 -18.37
CA SER A 134 -7.27 -16.23 -17.89
C SER A 134 -7.27 -15.51 -16.54
N MET A 135 -6.30 -15.78 -15.65
CA MET A 135 -6.16 -15.10 -14.37
C MET A 135 -5.95 -13.59 -14.51
N PHE A 136 -5.11 -13.14 -15.43
CA PHE A 136 -4.85 -11.72 -15.65
C PHE A 136 -5.99 -11.04 -16.38
N GLN A 137 -6.64 -11.75 -17.31
CA GLN A 137 -7.86 -11.29 -17.94
C GLN A 137 -8.97 -11.06 -16.89
N LEU A 138 -9.19 -12.02 -16.01
CA LEU A 138 -10.17 -11.91 -14.92
C LEU A 138 -9.82 -10.77 -13.94
N ALA A 139 -8.54 -10.60 -13.59
CA ALA A 139 -8.11 -9.50 -12.73
C ALA A 139 -8.38 -8.14 -13.38
N ALA A 140 -8.10 -7.99 -14.68
CA ALA A 140 -8.37 -6.77 -15.43
C ALA A 140 -9.87 -6.47 -15.53
N LEU A 141 -10.71 -7.48 -15.81
CA LEU A 141 -12.18 -7.33 -15.84
C LEU A 141 -12.74 -6.93 -14.47
N ARG A 142 -12.26 -7.56 -13.39
CA ARG A 142 -12.65 -7.19 -12.03
C ARG A 142 -12.26 -5.75 -11.71
N ALA A 143 -11.06 -5.34 -12.10
CA ALA A 143 -10.59 -3.97 -11.92
C ALA A 143 -11.47 -2.97 -12.71
N LEU A 144 -11.81 -3.25 -13.97
CA LEU A 144 -12.73 -2.43 -14.77
C LEU A 144 -14.11 -2.33 -14.13
N SER A 145 -14.65 -3.43 -13.65
CA SER A 145 -15.96 -3.44 -12.97
C SER A 145 -15.95 -2.57 -11.68
N SER A 146 -14.82 -2.50 -10.98
CA SER A 146 -14.65 -1.70 -9.77
C SER A 146 -14.53 -0.19 -10.05
N GLN A 147 -14.23 0.22 -11.29
CA GLN A 147 -14.11 1.63 -11.68
C GLN A 147 -15.42 2.40 -11.64
N GLN A 148 -16.56 1.72 -11.80
CA GLN A 148 -17.91 2.31 -11.75
C GLN A 148 -18.06 3.54 -12.66
N SER A 149 -17.53 3.48 -13.88
CA SER A 149 -17.62 4.55 -14.88
C SER A 149 -18.11 3.99 -16.22
N ASP A 150 -18.78 4.84 -17.01
CA ASP A 150 -19.30 4.43 -18.33
C ASP A 150 -18.17 3.99 -19.26
N THR A 151 -17.02 4.64 -19.19
CA THR A 151 -15.83 4.28 -19.99
C THR A 151 -15.29 2.90 -19.59
N ALA A 152 -15.28 2.57 -18.30
CA ALA A 152 -14.84 1.26 -17.83
C ALA A 152 -15.86 0.18 -18.19
N LEU A 153 -17.17 0.48 -18.10
CA LEU A 153 -18.22 -0.44 -18.52
C LEU A 153 -18.14 -0.72 -20.02
N ALA A 154 -17.97 0.30 -20.84
CA ALA A 154 -17.80 0.14 -22.28
C ALA A 154 -16.58 -0.72 -22.61
N ALA A 155 -15.44 -0.47 -21.95
CA ALA A 155 -14.24 -1.26 -22.11
C ALA A 155 -14.43 -2.73 -21.67
N PHE A 156 -15.12 -2.96 -20.56
CA PHE A 156 -15.45 -4.29 -20.05
C PHE A 156 -16.26 -5.09 -21.07
N MET A 157 -17.33 -4.47 -21.61
CA MET A 157 -18.18 -5.11 -22.62
C MET A 157 -17.42 -5.39 -23.93
N GLU A 158 -16.61 -4.45 -24.38
CA GLU A 158 -15.74 -4.60 -25.57
C GLU A 158 -14.80 -5.80 -25.43
N LEU A 159 -14.14 -5.94 -24.27
CA LEU A 159 -13.20 -7.02 -24.04
C LEU A 159 -13.87 -8.40 -23.97
N LEU A 160 -15.04 -8.49 -23.36
CA LEU A 160 -15.83 -9.74 -23.37
C LEU A 160 -16.31 -10.14 -24.75
N TYR A 161 -16.57 -9.16 -25.62
CA TYR A 161 -16.97 -9.43 -27.00
C TYR A 161 -15.79 -9.93 -27.86
N ILE A 162 -14.58 -9.44 -27.60
CA ILE A 162 -13.36 -9.88 -28.31
C ILE A 162 -13.00 -11.31 -27.90
N GLU A 163 -12.94 -11.59 -26.63
CA GLU A 163 -12.55 -12.88 -26.07
C GLU A 163 -13.09 -13.02 -24.64
N THR A 164 -13.72 -14.15 -24.35
CA THR A 164 -14.18 -14.45 -22.99
C THR A 164 -13.11 -15.29 -22.27
N PRO A 165 -12.67 -14.89 -21.06
CA PRO A 165 -11.68 -15.67 -20.32
C PRO A 165 -12.19 -17.11 -20.09
N LEU A 166 -11.37 -18.08 -20.45
CA LEU A 166 -11.69 -19.48 -20.17
C LEU A 166 -11.50 -19.74 -18.68
N ALA A 167 -12.57 -20.02 -17.96
CA ALA A 167 -12.47 -20.53 -16.59
C ALA A 167 -11.82 -21.93 -16.68
N LYS A 168 -10.65 -22.10 -16.07
CA LYS A 168 -10.15 -23.45 -15.79
C LYS A 168 -11.11 -24.09 -14.80
N GLU A 169 -11.78 -25.16 -15.19
CA GLU A 169 -12.57 -25.96 -14.28
C GLU A 169 -11.64 -26.45 -13.15
N GLY A 170 -11.96 -26.11 -11.91
CA GLY A 170 -11.33 -26.67 -10.71
C GLY A 170 -10.31 -25.77 -10.01
N VAL A 171 -10.75 -24.58 -9.54
CA VAL A 171 -10.16 -23.97 -8.34
C VAL A 171 -11.28 -23.55 -7.41
#